data_a2e4cecceabcc7ef04ccb469d26d5e78
#
_entry.id   a2e4cecceabcc7ef04ccb469d26d5e78
#
_cell.length_a   1.000
_cell.length_b   1.000
_cell.length_c   1.000
_cell.angle_alpha   90.00
_cell.angle_beta   90.00
_cell.angle_gamma   90.00
#
_symmetry.space_group_name_H-M   'P 1'
#
loop_
_entity.id
_entity.type
_entity.pdbx_description
1 polymer ?
#
loop_
_entity_poly.entity_id
_entity_poly.type
_entity_poly.pdbx_seq_one_letter_code
_entity_poly.pdbx_strand_id
1 'polypeptide(L)'
;GKVPVSMGGLGLRAAEDHAPAAYAASVLSAQLQVQDLVGGRQVLDGEEGVLGPEVLGALSVAQGEQEQLRVADLVGMTQRQMSVRVDLHQQRRLMEMVGEGEEREKARLLAVALDHTGDWLNTPPLKALGLHLRSSEFILATKYRLGMPVFDSAGPCPACLHQSDVFGDHAMCCRSGGERISRHNNLRDALFDTAVAAGLGPVKEGRFLLPGNDRRPADVLIRNWVGGKDAALDITVVTPLQDNTMPGAAQTAGHALTYAYERKINGAEEECRRQGIAFLPIVAETFGGWHPDAKREVKKLGAALARHTGQDETEATSHLWSRMSILLQRGNAAILGNRIPNQPGAHIDGII
;
A
#
# COMPACT_ATOMS: atom_id res chain seq x y z
N GLY A 1 11.41 0.50 9.75
CA GLY A 1 11.71 -0.48 8.69
C GLY A 1 11.61 -1.94 9.11
N LYS A 2 11.59 -2.25 10.42
CA LYS A 2 11.64 -3.65 10.94
C LYS A 2 10.36 -4.46 10.72
N VAL A 3 9.18 -3.84 10.70
CA VAL A 3 7.92 -4.56 10.48
C VAL A 3 7.76 -4.99 9.01
N PRO A 4 6.92 -6.02 8.73
CA PRO A 4 6.65 -6.48 7.38
C PRO A 4 6.17 -5.38 6.44
N VAL A 5 6.36 -5.59 5.15
CA VAL A 5 5.88 -4.67 4.10
C VAL A 5 4.36 -4.47 4.20
N SER A 6 3.61 -5.53 4.46
CA SER A 6 2.14 -5.48 4.67
C SER A 6 1.70 -4.71 5.92
N MET A 7 2.61 -4.43 6.84
CA MET A 7 2.38 -3.65 8.07
C MET A 7 3.05 -2.27 8.02
N GLY A 8 3.40 -1.80 6.84
CA GLY A 8 3.98 -0.47 6.62
C GLY A 8 5.51 -0.38 6.71
N GLY A 9 6.20 -1.48 7.01
CA GLY A 9 7.66 -1.53 7.04
C GLY A 9 8.32 -1.81 5.68
N LEU A 10 9.61 -2.16 5.73
CA LEU A 10 10.39 -2.62 4.59
C LEU A 10 10.64 -4.13 4.60
N GLY A 11 10.13 -4.86 5.60
CA GLY A 11 10.34 -6.29 5.77
C GLY A 11 11.75 -6.66 6.24
N LEU A 12 12.54 -5.70 6.70
CA LEU A 12 13.89 -5.92 7.24
C LEU A 12 13.81 -6.37 8.70
N ARG A 13 13.31 -7.59 8.92
CA ARG A 13 13.15 -8.14 10.27
C ARG A 13 14.50 -8.31 10.97
N ALA A 14 14.57 -7.93 12.24
CA ALA A 14 15.73 -8.20 13.06
C ALA A 14 15.73 -9.67 13.49
N ALA A 15 16.86 -10.35 13.30
CA ALA A 15 16.99 -11.76 13.65
C ALA A 15 16.75 -12.00 15.17
N GLU A 16 17.23 -11.08 16.00
CA GLU A 16 17.05 -11.11 17.47
C GLU A 16 15.58 -11.11 17.90
N ASP A 17 14.70 -10.39 17.19
CA ASP A 17 13.27 -10.31 17.49
C ASP A 17 12.53 -11.60 17.09
N HIS A 18 13.00 -12.29 16.05
CA HIS A 18 12.33 -13.46 15.46
C HIS A 18 12.99 -14.81 15.80
N ALA A 19 14.21 -14.80 16.31
CA ALA A 19 14.93 -16.04 16.67
C ALA A 19 14.16 -16.89 17.69
N PRO A 20 13.54 -16.34 18.76
CA PRO A 20 12.76 -17.14 19.70
C PRO A 20 11.59 -17.87 19.04
N ALA A 21 10.89 -17.22 18.11
CA ALA A 21 9.77 -17.83 17.36
C ALA A 21 10.23 -18.95 16.43
N ALA A 22 11.35 -18.75 15.75
CA ALA A 22 11.93 -19.73 14.85
C ALA A 22 12.44 -20.96 15.63
N TYR A 23 13.13 -20.73 16.74
CA TYR A 23 13.65 -21.79 17.60
C TYR A 23 12.50 -22.61 18.22
N ALA A 24 11.51 -21.96 18.84
CA ALA A 24 10.37 -22.63 19.44
C ALA A 24 9.62 -23.50 18.43
N ALA A 25 9.33 -22.97 17.24
CA ALA A 25 8.66 -23.71 16.18
C ALA A 25 9.48 -24.93 15.71
N SER A 26 10.80 -24.77 15.58
CA SER A 26 11.71 -25.87 15.18
C SER A 26 11.71 -26.99 16.22
N VAL A 27 11.85 -26.65 17.49
CA VAL A 27 11.86 -27.63 18.60
C VAL A 27 10.54 -28.38 18.69
N LEU A 28 9.40 -27.67 18.66
CA LEU A 28 8.07 -28.28 18.72
C LEU A 28 7.80 -29.19 17.51
N SER A 29 8.22 -28.78 16.30
CA SER A 29 8.09 -29.60 15.10
C SER A 29 8.94 -30.88 15.18
N ALA A 30 10.19 -30.76 15.67
CA ALA A 30 11.08 -31.91 15.84
C ALA A 30 10.54 -32.89 16.91
N GLN A 31 9.96 -32.39 17.99
CA GLN A 31 9.34 -33.23 19.01
C GLN A 31 8.20 -34.09 18.45
N LEU A 32 7.31 -33.51 17.64
CA LEU A 32 6.22 -34.23 16.97
C LEU A 32 6.77 -35.35 16.07
N GLN A 33 7.81 -35.08 15.31
CA GLN A 33 8.45 -36.07 14.42
C GLN A 33 9.12 -37.21 15.23
N VAL A 34 9.78 -36.86 16.33
CA VAL A 34 10.39 -37.87 17.22
C VAL A 34 9.33 -38.75 17.89
N GLN A 35 8.23 -38.18 18.36
CA GLN A 35 7.09 -38.93 18.91
C GLN A 35 6.52 -39.95 17.92
N ASP A 36 6.35 -39.53 16.65
CA ASP A 36 5.89 -40.42 15.58
C ASP A 36 6.87 -41.59 15.32
N LEU A 37 8.18 -41.29 15.31
CA LEU A 37 9.24 -42.28 15.08
C LEU A 37 9.36 -43.32 16.21
N VAL A 38 9.11 -42.94 17.47
CA VAL A 38 9.21 -43.84 18.62
C VAL A 38 7.89 -44.52 19.00
N GLY A 39 6.90 -44.47 18.12
CA GLY A 39 5.63 -45.18 18.29
C GLY A 39 4.73 -44.59 19.39
N GLY A 40 4.71 -43.29 19.56
CA GLY A 40 3.81 -42.59 20.48
C GLY A 40 4.22 -42.62 21.94
N ARG A 41 5.43 -43.09 22.28
CA ARG A 41 5.97 -42.91 23.63
C ARG A 41 6.28 -41.43 23.85
N GLN A 42 5.73 -40.84 24.93
CA GLN A 42 6.16 -39.49 25.34
C GLN A 42 7.68 -39.51 25.61
N VAL A 43 8.43 -38.83 24.74
CA VAL A 43 9.89 -38.75 24.80
C VAL A 43 10.35 -37.78 25.90
N LEU A 44 9.45 -36.90 26.34
CA LEU A 44 9.71 -35.93 27.38
C LEU A 44 8.48 -35.85 28.30
N ASP A 45 8.55 -36.53 29.43
CA ASP A 45 7.62 -36.36 30.55
C ASP A 45 7.94 -35.04 31.27
N GLY A 46 7.06 -34.07 31.10
CA GLY A 46 7.10 -32.81 31.83
C GLY A 46 6.81 -31.60 30.96
N GLU A 47 5.84 -30.79 31.36
CA GLU A 47 5.47 -29.53 30.73
C GLU A 47 6.63 -28.52 30.66
N GLU A 48 7.72 -28.76 31.42
CA GLU A 48 8.89 -27.86 31.52
C GLU A 48 10.06 -28.23 30.60
N GLY A 49 10.05 -29.37 29.89
CA GLY A 49 11.27 -29.94 29.31
C GLY A 49 11.60 -29.56 27.85
N VAL A 50 10.64 -29.13 27.06
CA VAL A 50 10.83 -28.98 25.59
C VAL A 50 11.39 -27.62 25.20
N LEU A 51 10.88 -26.57 25.80
CA LEU A 51 11.36 -25.18 25.63
C LEU A 51 11.75 -24.68 27.03
N GLY A 52 13.02 -24.32 27.20
CA GLY A 52 13.48 -23.73 28.46
C GLY A 52 12.76 -22.40 28.78
N PRO A 53 12.68 -22.04 30.08
CA PRO A 53 12.00 -20.81 30.52
C PRO A 53 12.59 -19.55 29.89
N GLU A 54 13.87 -19.57 29.53
CA GLU A 54 14.54 -18.47 28.84
C GLU A 54 13.97 -18.24 27.43
N VAL A 55 13.71 -19.30 26.67
CA VAL A 55 13.14 -19.23 25.33
C VAL A 55 11.68 -18.78 25.38
N LEU A 56 10.90 -19.33 26.31
CA LEU A 56 9.50 -18.93 26.54
C LEU A 56 9.42 -17.48 26.97
N GLY A 57 10.29 -17.02 27.88
CA GLY A 57 10.38 -15.63 28.30
C GLY A 57 10.77 -14.69 27.16
N ALA A 58 11.78 -15.06 26.38
CA ALA A 58 12.18 -14.27 25.21
C ALA A 58 11.06 -14.17 24.16
N LEU A 59 10.32 -15.27 23.92
CA LEU A 59 9.19 -15.28 23.00
C LEU A 59 8.01 -14.45 23.52
N SER A 60 7.72 -14.52 24.83
CA SER A 60 6.68 -13.69 25.46
C SER A 60 6.97 -12.21 25.29
N VAL A 61 8.20 -11.79 25.57
CA VAL A 61 8.64 -10.39 25.35
C VAL A 61 8.53 -10.00 23.87
N ALA A 62 8.99 -10.85 22.96
CA ALA A 62 8.94 -10.58 21.53
C ALA A 62 7.51 -10.47 20.99
N GLN A 63 6.54 -11.21 21.56
CA GLN A 63 5.12 -11.18 21.21
C GLN A 63 4.31 -10.15 22.02
N GLY A 64 4.92 -9.52 23.03
CA GLY A 64 4.28 -8.55 23.91
C GLY A 64 3.22 -9.13 24.84
N GLU A 65 3.41 -10.39 25.23
CA GLU A 65 2.55 -11.04 26.23
C GLU A 65 2.90 -10.53 27.63
N GLN A 66 1.89 -10.29 28.45
CA GLN A 66 2.08 -9.82 29.84
C GLN A 66 2.54 -10.96 30.78
N GLU A 67 2.12 -12.17 30.47
CA GLU A 67 2.50 -13.39 31.21
C GLU A 67 3.45 -14.23 30.37
N GLN A 68 4.26 -15.05 31.04
CA GLN A 68 5.15 -15.99 30.35
C GLN A 68 4.32 -17.04 29.62
N LEU A 69 4.58 -17.20 28.32
CA LEU A 69 3.95 -18.23 27.49
C LEU A 69 4.30 -19.62 28.03
N ARG A 70 3.35 -20.55 27.96
CA ARG A 70 3.56 -21.95 28.24
C ARG A 70 3.69 -22.73 26.94
N VAL A 71 4.33 -23.89 26.99
CA VAL A 71 4.47 -24.77 25.82
C VAL A 71 3.11 -25.11 25.22
N ALA A 72 2.08 -25.34 26.07
CA ALA A 72 0.72 -25.63 25.62
C ALA A 72 0.11 -24.53 24.73
N ASP A 73 0.48 -23.27 24.94
CA ASP A 73 -0.01 -22.12 24.15
C ASP A 73 0.60 -22.06 22.74
N LEU A 74 1.66 -22.85 22.52
CA LEU A 74 2.44 -22.87 21.27
C LEU A 74 2.26 -24.18 20.48
N VAL A 75 1.71 -25.23 21.10
CA VAL A 75 1.48 -26.51 20.43
C VAL A 75 0.54 -26.32 19.24
N GLY A 76 0.96 -26.84 18.08
CA GLY A 76 0.21 -26.71 16.82
C GLY A 76 0.41 -25.38 16.10
N MET A 77 1.13 -24.42 16.67
CA MET A 77 1.47 -23.18 15.96
C MET A 77 2.67 -23.38 15.04
N THR A 78 2.53 -22.85 13.82
CA THR A 78 3.64 -22.76 12.86
C THR A 78 4.57 -21.58 13.21
N GLN A 79 5.84 -21.66 12.74
CA GLN A 79 6.77 -20.52 12.83
C GLN A 79 6.17 -19.23 12.29
N ARG A 80 5.42 -19.32 11.17
CA ARG A 80 4.76 -18.15 10.56
C ARG A 80 3.76 -17.52 11.52
N GLN A 81 2.94 -18.30 12.21
CA GLN A 81 1.96 -17.79 13.16
C GLN A 81 2.64 -17.12 14.36
N MET A 82 3.70 -17.72 14.89
CA MET A 82 4.49 -17.13 15.98
C MET A 82 5.16 -15.81 15.54
N SER A 83 5.76 -15.78 14.35
CA SER A 83 6.38 -14.58 13.79
C SER A 83 5.38 -13.46 13.54
N VAL A 84 4.15 -13.77 13.10
CA VAL A 84 3.08 -12.77 12.93
C VAL A 84 2.72 -12.10 14.26
N ARG A 85 2.71 -12.80 15.38
CA ARG A 85 2.49 -12.19 16.69
C ARG A 85 3.58 -11.20 17.06
N VAL A 86 4.85 -11.55 16.78
CA VAL A 86 6.00 -10.63 16.95
C VAL A 86 5.83 -9.37 16.09
N ASP A 87 5.49 -9.55 14.80
CA ASP A 87 5.26 -8.43 13.88
C ASP A 87 4.13 -7.49 14.37
N LEU A 88 3.01 -8.06 14.83
CA LEU A 88 1.88 -7.31 15.37
C LEU A 88 2.24 -6.55 16.65
N HIS A 89 3.04 -7.15 17.52
CA HIS A 89 3.54 -6.45 18.71
C HIS A 89 4.43 -5.27 18.34
N GLN A 90 5.36 -5.45 17.40
CA GLN A 90 6.21 -4.37 16.92
C GLN A 90 5.39 -3.23 16.27
N GLN A 91 4.35 -3.56 15.51
CA GLN A 91 3.46 -2.57 14.91
C GLN A 91 2.71 -1.77 16.00
N ARG A 92 2.16 -2.46 17.02
CA ARG A 92 1.50 -1.80 18.17
C ARG A 92 2.47 -0.85 18.89
N ARG A 93 3.69 -1.31 19.19
CA ARG A 93 4.71 -0.47 19.81
C ARG A 93 5.04 0.78 19.00
N LEU A 94 5.12 0.67 17.67
CA LEU A 94 5.32 1.85 16.81
C LEU A 94 4.17 2.85 16.95
N MET A 95 2.93 2.38 17.03
CA MET A 95 1.77 3.25 17.23
C MET A 95 1.76 3.90 18.62
N GLU A 96 2.14 3.16 19.66
CA GLU A 96 2.22 3.65 21.04
C GLU A 96 3.35 4.69 21.24
N MET A 97 4.45 4.56 20.48
CA MET A 97 5.57 5.50 20.52
C MET A 97 5.24 6.87 19.90
N VAL A 98 4.17 6.94 19.11
CA VAL A 98 3.72 8.20 18.51
C VAL A 98 2.93 8.98 19.57
N GLY A 99 3.47 10.12 19.98
CA GLY A 99 2.92 10.96 21.06
C GLY A 99 1.55 11.55 20.75
N GLU A 100 0.90 12.08 21.79
CA GLU A 100 -0.29 12.90 21.60
C GLU A 100 0.08 14.16 20.80
N GLY A 101 -0.73 14.49 19.78
CA GLY A 101 -0.48 15.63 18.88
C GLY A 101 0.35 15.31 17.63
N GLU A 102 0.90 14.10 17.51
CA GLU A 102 1.62 13.66 16.30
C GLU A 102 0.67 13.06 15.23
N GLU A 103 -0.41 13.78 14.90
CA GLU A 103 -1.44 13.30 13.96
C GLU A 103 -0.88 12.90 12.60
N ARG A 104 0.14 13.63 12.12
CA ARG A 104 0.81 13.32 10.85
C ARG A 104 1.40 11.90 10.84
N GLU A 105 2.13 11.55 11.89
CA GLU A 105 2.79 10.25 11.97
C GLU A 105 1.76 9.13 12.20
N LYS A 106 0.73 9.35 13.01
CA LYS A 106 -0.39 8.41 13.17
C LYS A 106 -1.09 8.15 11.83
N ALA A 107 -1.45 9.22 11.10
CA ALA A 107 -2.08 9.11 9.79
C ALA A 107 -1.20 8.34 8.80
N ARG A 108 0.11 8.63 8.78
CA ARG A 108 1.07 7.91 7.94
C ARG A 108 1.14 6.42 8.28
N LEU A 109 1.29 6.08 9.56
CA LEU A 109 1.41 4.68 10.01
C LEU A 109 0.14 3.87 9.66
N LEU A 110 -1.04 4.46 9.85
CA LEU A 110 -2.31 3.83 9.46
C LEU A 110 -2.41 3.67 7.94
N ALA A 111 -2.01 4.68 7.18
CA ALA A 111 -2.07 4.65 5.72
C ALA A 111 -1.11 3.61 5.10
N VAL A 112 0.14 3.52 5.58
CA VAL A 112 1.12 2.56 5.04
C VAL A 112 0.83 1.10 5.42
N ALA A 113 -0.08 0.85 6.37
CA ALA A 113 -0.53 -0.48 6.77
C ALA A 113 -1.73 -0.98 5.96
N LEU A 114 -2.29 -0.18 5.05
CA LEU A 114 -3.35 -0.63 4.15
C LEU A 114 -2.83 -1.65 3.13
N ASP A 115 -3.74 -2.49 2.62
CA ASP A 115 -3.44 -3.43 1.53
C ASP A 115 -2.88 -2.69 0.30
N HIS A 116 -2.02 -3.36 -0.45
CA HIS A 116 -1.37 -2.87 -1.68
C HIS A 116 -0.33 -1.77 -1.51
N THR A 117 -0.16 -1.18 -0.32
CA THR A 117 0.83 -0.11 -0.07
C THR A 117 2.27 -0.55 -0.26
N GLY A 118 2.51 -1.84 -0.19
CA GLY A 118 3.84 -2.45 -0.30
C GLY A 118 4.08 -3.21 -1.61
N ASP A 119 3.13 -3.25 -2.53
CA ASP A 119 3.24 -4.04 -3.76
C ASP A 119 4.47 -3.67 -4.59
N TRP A 120 4.81 -2.38 -4.65
CA TRP A 120 6.00 -1.90 -5.36
C TRP A 120 7.33 -2.40 -4.77
N LEU A 121 7.38 -2.71 -3.46
CA LEU A 121 8.55 -3.31 -2.80
C LEU A 121 8.68 -4.81 -3.10
N ASN A 122 7.56 -5.49 -3.36
CA ASN A 122 7.49 -6.90 -3.67
C ASN A 122 7.52 -7.18 -5.18
N THR A 123 7.42 -6.13 -6.01
CA THR A 123 7.42 -6.26 -7.46
C THR A 123 8.84 -6.49 -7.97
N PRO A 124 9.10 -7.57 -8.73
CA PRO A 124 10.40 -7.76 -9.40
C PRO A 124 10.74 -6.58 -10.31
N PRO A 125 11.95 -5.98 -10.22
CA PRO A 125 12.30 -4.77 -10.95
C PRO A 125 12.64 -5.04 -12.43
N LEU A 126 11.65 -5.43 -13.21
CA LEU A 126 11.80 -5.80 -14.62
C LEU A 126 11.71 -4.55 -15.52
N LYS A 127 12.85 -4.06 -15.99
CA LYS A 127 12.95 -2.87 -16.87
C LYS A 127 12.14 -3.02 -18.16
N ALA A 128 12.20 -4.18 -18.80
CA ALA A 128 11.49 -4.47 -20.05
C ALA A 128 9.97 -4.31 -19.94
N LEU A 129 9.41 -4.55 -18.74
CA LEU A 129 7.99 -4.40 -18.44
C LEU A 129 7.65 -3.04 -17.79
N GLY A 130 8.63 -2.14 -17.64
CA GLY A 130 8.44 -0.87 -16.94
C GLY A 130 8.19 -1.01 -15.42
N LEU A 131 8.45 -2.18 -14.84
CA LEU A 131 8.23 -2.52 -13.43
C LEU A 131 9.46 -2.23 -12.56
N HIS A 132 10.14 -1.11 -12.78
CA HIS A 132 11.28 -0.74 -11.96
C HIS A 132 11.23 0.74 -11.62
N LEU A 133 11.76 1.10 -10.47
CA LEU A 133 12.05 2.48 -10.08
C LEU A 133 13.54 2.75 -10.27
N ARG A 134 13.89 3.94 -10.76
CA ARG A 134 15.28 4.39 -10.73
C ARG A 134 15.74 4.55 -9.28
N SER A 135 17.05 4.51 -9.03
CA SER A 135 17.59 4.62 -7.66
C SER A 135 17.06 5.85 -6.92
N SER A 136 17.06 7.02 -7.58
CA SER A 136 16.51 8.26 -7.00
C SER A 136 15.01 8.17 -6.70
N GLU A 137 14.23 7.56 -7.59
CA GLU A 137 12.79 7.35 -7.37
C GLU A 137 12.54 6.40 -6.20
N PHE A 138 13.32 5.32 -6.12
CA PHE A 138 13.23 4.35 -5.02
C PHE A 138 13.58 4.99 -3.67
N ILE A 139 14.65 5.79 -3.61
CA ILE A 139 15.06 6.50 -2.39
C ILE A 139 13.96 7.47 -1.93
N LEU A 140 13.42 8.30 -2.82
CA LEU A 140 12.35 9.25 -2.48
C LEU A 140 11.07 8.54 -2.02
N ALA A 141 10.64 7.50 -2.73
CA ALA A 141 9.47 6.71 -2.35
C ALA A 141 9.66 6.03 -0.98
N THR A 142 10.87 5.51 -0.71
CA THR A 142 11.21 4.86 0.57
C THR A 142 11.24 5.88 1.71
N LYS A 143 11.90 7.03 1.52
CA LYS A 143 11.91 8.11 2.52
C LYS A 143 10.50 8.56 2.86
N TYR A 144 9.65 8.81 1.85
CA TYR A 144 8.26 9.22 2.03
C TYR A 144 7.46 8.17 2.79
N ARG A 145 7.57 6.89 2.40
CA ARG A 145 6.91 5.77 3.09
C ARG A 145 7.29 5.69 4.57
N LEU A 146 8.57 5.88 4.89
CA LEU A 146 9.09 5.80 6.26
C LEU A 146 8.88 7.07 7.10
N GLY A 147 8.30 8.13 6.52
CA GLY A 147 8.15 9.42 7.19
C GLY A 147 9.48 10.14 7.44
N MET A 148 10.51 9.80 6.66
CA MET A 148 11.80 10.46 6.74
C MET A 148 11.79 11.78 5.97
N PRO A 149 12.61 12.76 6.36
CA PRO A 149 12.80 13.96 5.56
C PRO A 149 13.23 13.64 4.13
N VAL A 150 12.46 14.13 3.15
CA VAL A 150 12.78 14.02 1.71
C VAL A 150 13.53 15.25 1.22
N PHE A 151 13.38 16.39 1.92
CA PHE A 151 14.09 17.65 1.66
C PHE A 151 15.01 17.95 2.83
N ASP A 152 16.13 18.64 2.55
CA ASP A 152 17.12 19.00 3.56
C ASP A 152 16.62 20.10 4.50
N SER A 153 15.73 20.96 4.02
CA SER A 153 15.12 22.04 4.79
C SER A 153 13.71 22.37 4.33
N ALA A 154 12.90 22.89 5.22
CA ALA A 154 11.65 23.52 4.85
C ALA A 154 11.93 24.86 4.14
N GLY A 155 11.04 25.25 3.22
CA GLY A 155 11.21 26.48 2.46
C GLY A 155 10.09 26.70 1.44
N PRO A 156 10.18 27.75 0.63
CA PRO A 156 9.16 28.01 -0.40
C PRO A 156 9.17 26.92 -1.45
N CYS A 157 8.00 26.40 -1.76
CA CYS A 157 7.80 25.44 -2.85
C CYS A 157 8.20 26.08 -4.20
N PRO A 158 9.08 25.44 -4.99
CA PRO A 158 9.52 26.01 -6.28
C PRO A 158 8.38 26.24 -7.28
N ALA A 159 7.26 25.53 -7.12
CA ALA A 159 6.15 25.58 -8.07
C ALA A 159 5.03 26.56 -7.67
N CYS A 160 4.77 26.80 -6.38
CA CYS A 160 3.66 27.65 -5.92
C CYS A 160 4.04 28.70 -4.89
N LEU A 161 5.29 28.72 -4.46
CA LEU A 161 5.88 29.64 -3.47
C LEU A 161 5.30 29.54 -2.05
N HIS A 162 4.30 28.69 -1.79
CA HIS A 162 3.83 28.42 -0.44
C HIS A 162 4.89 27.66 0.35
N GLN A 163 4.85 27.81 1.68
CA GLN A 163 5.74 27.09 2.57
C GLN A 163 5.59 25.58 2.40
N SER A 164 6.70 24.89 2.16
CA SER A 164 6.80 23.45 2.03
C SER A 164 7.52 22.86 3.24
N ASP A 165 7.03 21.74 3.72
CA ASP A 165 7.63 20.95 4.79
C ASP A 165 8.82 20.09 4.28
N VAL A 166 9.58 19.53 5.22
CA VAL A 166 10.72 18.66 4.87
C VAL A 166 10.31 17.25 4.44
N PHE A 167 9.07 16.85 4.72
CA PHE A 167 8.60 15.49 4.48
C PHE A 167 7.95 15.31 3.10
N GLY A 168 7.67 16.41 2.40
CA GLY A 168 7.04 16.41 1.07
C GLY A 168 5.51 16.35 1.09
N ASP A 169 4.86 16.60 2.23
CA ASP A 169 3.41 16.54 2.35
C ASP A 169 2.75 17.64 1.52
N HIS A 170 3.29 18.87 1.59
CA HIS A 170 2.88 19.95 0.69
C HIS A 170 3.06 19.56 -0.78
N ALA A 171 4.18 18.93 -1.15
CA ALA A 171 4.44 18.53 -2.53
C ALA A 171 3.35 17.61 -3.08
N MET A 172 2.88 16.64 -2.27
CA MET A 172 1.80 15.73 -2.66
C MET A 172 0.45 16.40 -2.85
N CYS A 173 0.21 17.55 -2.20
CA CYS A 173 -1.01 18.36 -2.29
C CYS A 173 -0.91 19.48 -3.31
N CYS A 174 0.29 19.96 -3.64
CA CYS A 174 0.53 21.11 -4.47
C CYS A 174 -0.14 20.99 -5.84
N ARG A 175 -0.98 21.98 -6.18
CA ARG A 175 -1.74 22.00 -7.46
C ARG A 175 -0.93 22.55 -8.62
N SER A 176 0.19 23.23 -8.36
CA SER A 176 1.06 23.80 -9.37
C SER A 176 1.98 22.72 -9.96
N GLY A 177 2.38 22.90 -11.22
CA GLY A 177 3.13 21.90 -11.97
C GLY A 177 2.23 20.82 -12.58
N GLY A 178 2.79 20.01 -13.46
CA GLY A 178 2.03 19.00 -14.21
C GLY A 178 2.13 17.57 -13.66
N GLU A 179 2.95 17.32 -12.64
CA GLU A 179 3.33 15.98 -12.22
C GLU A 179 2.16 15.20 -11.60
N ARG A 180 1.24 15.89 -10.91
CA ARG A 180 0.02 15.24 -10.39
C ARG A 180 -0.88 14.78 -11.53
N ILE A 181 -0.96 15.58 -12.60
CA ILE A 181 -1.70 15.22 -13.82
C ILE A 181 -0.99 14.05 -14.52
N SER A 182 0.33 14.08 -14.62
CA SER A 182 1.12 12.98 -15.19
C SER A 182 0.93 11.69 -14.40
N ARG A 183 0.97 11.74 -13.06
CA ARG A 183 0.69 10.58 -12.20
C ARG A 183 -0.71 10.01 -12.44
N HIS A 184 -1.73 10.88 -12.47
CA HIS A 184 -3.11 10.51 -12.78
C HIS A 184 -3.20 9.85 -14.17
N ASN A 185 -2.65 10.48 -15.20
CA ASN A 185 -2.68 9.96 -16.57
C ASN A 185 -2.00 8.60 -16.69
N ASN A 186 -0.87 8.37 -16.01
CA ASN A 186 -0.17 7.08 -16.01
C ASN A 186 -1.04 5.96 -15.42
N LEU A 187 -1.76 6.24 -14.33
CA LEU A 187 -2.69 5.28 -13.72
C LEU A 187 -3.90 5.01 -14.62
N ARG A 188 -4.50 6.08 -15.19
CA ARG A 188 -5.58 5.99 -16.17
C ARG A 188 -5.16 5.12 -17.35
N ASP A 189 -3.99 5.39 -17.91
CA ASP A 189 -3.49 4.69 -19.09
C ASP A 189 -3.20 3.23 -18.80
N ALA A 190 -2.73 2.89 -17.59
CA ALA A 190 -2.55 1.49 -17.18
C ALA A 190 -3.88 0.72 -17.13
N LEU A 191 -4.95 1.33 -16.59
CA LEU A 191 -6.28 0.71 -16.59
C LEU A 191 -6.86 0.61 -18.01
N PHE A 192 -6.70 1.67 -18.80
CA PHE A 192 -7.13 1.70 -20.20
C PHE A 192 -6.45 0.60 -21.03
N ASP A 193 -5.11 0.54 -20.98
CA ASP A 193 -4.33 -0.47 -21.70
C ASP A 193 -4.72 -1.91 -21.31
N THR A 194 -4.96 -2.11 -19.99
CA THR A 194 -5.42 -3.41 -19.48
C THR A 194 -6.81 -3.75 -20.02
N ALA A 195 -7.72 -2.79 -20.08
CA ALA A 195 -9.06 -2.98 -20.66
C ALA A 195 -8.99 -3.25 -22.17
N VAL A 196 -8.07 -2.61 -22.90
CA VAL A 196 -7.80 -2.92 -24.32
C VAL A 196 -7.30 -4.36 -24.46
N ALA A 197 -6.30 -4.74 -23.68
CA ALA A 197 -5.73 -6.10 -23.68
C ALA A 197 -6.74 -7.17 -23.25
N ALA A 198 -7.75 -6.81 -22.46
CA ALA A 198 -8.86 -7.66 -22.09
C ALA A 198 -9.98 -7.72 -23.13
N GLY A 199 -9.83 -7.08 -24.29
CA GLY A 199 -10.82 -7.07 -25.37
C GLY A 199 -12.10 -6.28 -25.08
N LEU A 200 -12.09 -5.36 -24.08
CA LEU A 200 -13.28 -4.66 -23.60
C LEU A 200 -13.64 -3.41 -24.44
N GLY A 201 -12.80 -3.00 -25.38
CA GLY A 201 -13.03 -1.83 -26.22
C GLY A 201 -13.25 -0.52 -25.43
N PRO A 202 -12.35 -0.14 -24.50
CA PRO A 202 -12.55 1.04 -23.67
C PRO A 202 -12.43 2.32 -24.48
N VAL A 203 -13.03 3.42 -23.94
CA VAL A 203 -12.89 4.77 -24.49
C VAL A 203 -12.22 5.64 -23.43
N LYS A 204 -11.12 6.33 -23.83
CA LYS A 204 -10.39 7.24 -22.95
C LYS A 204 -11.08 8.61 -22.96
N GLU A 205 -11.27 9.19 -21.76
CA GLU A 205 -11.87 10.52 -21.54
C GLU A 205 -13.19 10.71 -22.34
N GLY A 206 -14.14 9.78 -22.14
CA GLY A 206 -15.41 9.78 -22.84
C GLY A 206 -16.10 11.15 -22.82
N ARG A 207 -16.28 11.73 -23.99
CA ARG A 207 -16.95 13.04 -24.17
C ARG A 207 -18.45 12.82 -24.38
N PHE A 208 -19.24 13.87 -24.08
CA PHE A 208 -20.68 13.90 -24.32
C PHE A 208 -21.48 12.78 -23.63
N LEU A 209 -20.93 12.22 -22.54
CA LEU A 209 -21.63 11.22 -21.73
C LEU A 209 -22.80 11.84 -20.96
N LEU A 210 -22.74 13.14 -20.69
CA LEU A 210 -23.73 13.89 -19.94
C LEU A 210 -24.32 14.99 -20.83
N PRO A 211 -25.64 14.97 -21.13
CA PRO A 211 -26.27 15.99 -21.97
C PRO A 211 -26.14 17.38 -21.37
N GLY A 212 -25.81 18.37 -22.24
CA GLY A 212 -25.71 19.76 -21.83
C GLY A 212 -24.52 20.11 -20.93
N ASN A 213 -23.55 19.21 -20.77
CA ASN A 213 -22.39 19.42 -19.93
C ASN A 213 -21.13 18.89 -20.62
N ASP A 214 -20.08 19.72 -20.70
CA ASP A 214 -18.76 19.32 -21.23
C ASP A 214 -17.94 18.52 -20.23
N ARG A 215 -18.49 18.18 -19.04
CA ARG A 215 -17.84 17.35 -18.07
C ARG A 215 -17.51 15.98 -18.65
N ARG A 216 -16.33 15.49 -18.31
CA ARG A 216 -15.88 14.13 -18.64
C ARG A 216 -15.91 13.30 -17.36
N PRO A 217 -17.04 12.64 -17.06
CA PRO A 217 -17.16 11.87 -15.82
C PRO A 217 -16.34 10.58 -15.84
N ALA A 218 -15.79 10.20 -17.00
CA ALA A 218 -15.03 8.99 -17.18
C ALA A 218 -13.62 9.30 -17.70
N ASP A 219 -12.62 8.97 -16.91
CA ASP A 219 -11.24 8.83 -17.39
C ASP A 219 -11.11 7.64 -18.34
N VAL A 220 -11.79 6.52 -17.99
CA VAL A 220 -11.92 5.33 -18.82
C VAL A 220 -13.39 4.88 -18.82
N LEU A 221 -14.03 4.85 -19.99
CA LEU A 221 -15.35 4.27 -20.17
C LEU A 221 -15.20 2.83 -20.65
N ILE A 222 -15.80 1.88 -19.95
CA ILE A 222 -15.87 0.46 -20.36
C ILE A 222 -17.33 0.12 -20.65
N ARG A 223 -17.59 -0.38 -21.86
CA ARG A 223 -18.96 -0.73 -22.26
C ARG A 223 -19.38 -2.08 -21.66
N ASN A 224 -20.67 -2.18 -21.34
CA ASN A 224 -21.29 -3.42 -20.85
C ASN A 224 -20.56 -4.04 -19.65
N TRP A 225 -20.07 -3.22 -18.71
CA TRP A 225 -19.22 -3.65 -17.61
C TRP A 225 -20.00 -4.10 -16.36
N VAL A 226 -21.05 -3.40 -15.98
CA VAL A 226 -21.83 -3.65 -14.77
C VAL A 226 -23.26 -4.00 -15.12
N GLY A 227 -23.62 -5.28 -15.13
CA GLY A 227 -25.00 -5.72 -15.34
C GLY A 227 -25.61 -5.22 -16.66
N GLY A 228 -24.84 -5.19 -17.74
CA GLY A 228 -25.26 -4.69 -19.05
C GLY A 228 -25.16 -3.18 -19.22
N LYS A 229 -24.67 -2.45 -18.21
CA LYS A 229 -24.48 -1.00 -18.28
C LYS A 229 -23.00 -0.65 -18.56
N ASP A 230 -22.81 0.47 -19.24
CA ASP A 230 -21.50 1.08 -19.38
C ASP A 230 -21.01 1.57 -18.02
N ALA A 231 -19.69 1.52 -17.77
CA ALA A 231 -19.06 1.99 -16.56
C ALA A 231 -18.07 3.13 -16.84
N ALA A 232 -18.23 4.22 -16.10
CA ALA A 232 -17.34 5.37 -16.09
C ALA A 232 -16.36 5.23 -14.92
N LEU A 233 -15.12 4.83 -15.19
CA LEU A 233 -14.05 4.78 -14.21
C LEU A 233 -13.43 6.17 -14.10
N ASP A 234 -13.37 6.73 -12.89
CA ASP A 234 -12.81 8.06 -12.59
C ASP A 234 -11.69 7.92 -11.55
N ILE A 235 -10.45 8.13 -11.99
CA ILE A 235 -9.26 7.89 -11.18
C ILE A 235 -8.95 9.11 -10.30
N THR A 236 -8.64 8.88 -9.05
CA THR A 236 -8.26 9.95 -8.12
C THR A 236 -7.17 9.48 -7.18
N VAL A 237 -6.14 10.30 -6.99
CA VAL A 237 -5.11 10.07 -5.99
C VAL A 237 -5.17 11.16 -4.94
N VAL A 238 -5.36 10.75 -3.68
CA VAL A 238 -5.44 11.63 -2.51
C VAL A 238 -4.27 11.36 -1.58
N THR A 239 -3.98 12.30 -0.68
CA THR A 239 -3.02 12.05 0.39
C THR A 239 -3.75 12.11 1.74
N PRO A 240 -3.47 11.17 2.67
CA PRO A 240 -4.02 11.22 4.02
C PRO A 240 -3.44 12.37 4.85
N LEU A 241 -2.33 13.00 4.39
CA LEU A 241 -1.58 14.03 5.10
C LEU A 241 -1.98 15.46 4.65
N GLN A 242 -3.18 15.65 4.11
CA GLN A 242 -3.74 16.99 3.88
C GLN A 242 -4.42 17.49 5.15
N ASP A 243 -4.41 18.80 5.36
CA ASP A 243 -4.99 19.45 6.54
C ASP A 243 -6.43 19.02 6.82
N ASN A 244 -7.25 18.86 5.76
CA ASN A 244 -8.65 18.49 5.87
C ASN A 244 -8.91 16.98 6.03
N THR A 245 -7.94 16.11 5.77
CA THR A 245 -8.08 14.66 5.90
C THR A 245 -7.24 14.07 7.02
N MET A 246 -6.15 14.74 7.39
CA MET A 246 -5.17 14.26 8.37
C MET A 246 -5.78 13.96 9.75
N PRO A 247 -6.65 14.80 10.35
CA PRO A 247 -7.24 14.49 11.64
C PRO A 247 -8.06 13.18 11.64
N GLY A 248 -8.83 12.94 10.59
CA GLY A 248 -9.58 11.70 10.43
C GLY A 248 -8.69 10.51 10.07
N ALA A 249 -7.66 10.73 9.25
CA ALA A 249 -6.70 9.70 8.87
C ALA A 249 -5.81 9.26 10.03
N ALA A 250 -5.57 10.13 11.02
CA ALA A 250 -4.87 9.81 12.26
C ALA A 250 -5.69 8.91 13.21
N GLN A 251 -7.00 8.81 12.99
CA GLN A 251 -7.92 8.01 13.81
C GLN A 251 -8.37 6.75 13.10
N THR A 252 -8.53 6.81 11.76
CA THR A 252 -9.12 5.72 10.97
C THR A 252 -8.33 5.46 9.70
N ALA A 253 -7.82 4.24 9.57
CA ALA A 253 -7.14 3.79 8.36
C ALA A 253 -8.08 3.90 7.14
N GLY A 254 -7.59 4.49 6.05
CA GLY A 254 -8.37 4.67 4.82
C GLY A 254 -9.38 5.84 4.86
N HIS A 255 -9.38 6.67 5.90
CA HIS A 255 -10.29 7.84 5.98
C HIS A 255 -10.22 8.73 4.74
N ALA A 256 -9.03 9.05 4.24
CA ALA A 256 -8.86 9.88 3.05
C ALA A 256 -9.43 9.22 1.79
N LEU A 257 -9.35 7.89 1.68
CA LEU A 257 -9.97 7.13 0.59
C LEU A 257 -11.50 7.26 0.61
N THR A 258 -12.10 7.03 1.78
CA THR A 258 -13.56 7.14 1.97
C THR A 258 -14.05 8.56 1.70
N TYR A 259 -13.39 9.56 2.27
CA TYR A 259 -13.73 10.98 2.05
C TYR A 259 -13.69 11.36 0.56
N ALA A 260 -12.65 10.95 -0.16
CA ALA A 260 -12.53 11.25 -1.58
C ALA A 260 -13.55 10.47 -2.42
N TYR A 261 -13.82 9.21 -2.07
CA TYR A 261 -14.82 8.37 -2.73
C TYR A 261 -16.21 8.99 -2.61
N GLU A 262 -16.66 9.32 -1.40
CA GLU A 262 -17.97 9.95 -1.15
C GLU A 262 -18.11 11.27 -1.90
N ARG A 263 -17.05 12.10 -1.92
CA ARG A 263 -17.07 13.36 -2.67
C ARG A 263 -17.23 13.14 -4.17
N LYS A 264 -16.64 12.06 -4.73
CA LYS A 264 -16.81 11.71 -6.16
C LYS A 264 -18.21 11.19 -6.45
N ILE A 265 -18.73 10.31 -5.62
CA ILE A 265 -20.08 9.77 -5.72
C ILE A 265 -21.11 10.92 -5.69
N ASN A 266 -21.03 11.79 -4.68
CA ASN A 266 -21.95 12.93 -4.53
C ASN A 266 -21.85 13.93 -5.72
N GLY A 267 -20.70 13.96 -6.42
CA GLY A 267 -20.45 14.88 -7.52
C GLY A 267 -20.92 14.41 -8.89
N ALA A 268 -21.05 13.10 -9.14
CA ALA A 268 -21.25 12.59 -10.51
C ALA A 268 -22.18 11.36 -10.62
N GLU A 269 -22.41 10.58 -9.56
CA GLU A 269 -23.14 9.31 -9.66
C GLU A 269 -24.57 9.49 -10.16
N GLU A 270 -25.32 10.43 -9.60
CA GLU A 270 -26.72 10.64 -9.98
C GLU A 270 -26.88 11.06 -11.44
N GLU A 271 -25.97 11.89 -11.93
CA GLU A 271 -25.98 12.35 -13.32
C GLU A 271 -25.63 11.19 -14.29
N CYS A 272 -24.62 10.39 -13.96
CA CYS A 272 -24.28 9.18 -14.72
C CYS A 272 -25.43 8.16 -14.68
N ARG A 273 -26.04 7.94 -13.51
CA ARG A 273 -27.15 7.00 -13.32
C ARG A 273 -28.35 7.36 -14.21
N ARG A 274 -28.67 8.63 -14.37
CA ARG A 274 -29.74 9.10 -15.28
C ARG A 274 -29.47 8.76 -16.75
N GLN A 275 -28.19 8.62 -17.12
CA GLN A 275 -27.76 8.22 -18.48
C GLN A 275 -27.56 6.69 -18.58
N GLY A 276 -27.92 5.91 -17.58
CA GLY A 276 -27.72 4.46 -17.56
C GLY A 276 -26.26 4.03 -17.42
N ILE A 277 -25.35 4.93 -16.98
CA ILE A 277 -23.94 4.69 -16.79
C ILE A 277 -23.66 4.43 -15.32
N ALA A 278 -22.93 3.36 -15.00
CA ALA A 278 -22.40 3.11 -13.66
C ALA A 278 -21.17 3.98 -13.41
N PHE A 279 -21.21 4.84 -12.39
CA PHE A 279 -20.06 5.66 -12.01
C PHE A 279 -19.19 4.91 -10.98
N LEU A 280 -17.91 4.73 -11.29
CA LEU A 280 -16.98 3.91 -10.50
C LEU A 280 -15.72 4.74 -10.16
N PRO A 281 -15.69 5.42 -9.01
CA PRO A 281 -14.48 6.10 -8.56
C PRO A 281 -13.37 5.10 -8.24
N ILE A 282 -12.21 5.27 -8.85
CA ILE A 282 -10.99 4.48 -8.61
C ILE A 282 -10.06 5.33 -7.75
N VAL A 283 -10.28 5.29 -6.45
CA VAL A 283 -9.56 6.13 -5.48
C VAL A 283 -8.38 5.41 -4.89
N ALA A 284 -7.20 6.06 -4.96
CA ALA A 284 -5.94 5.63 -4.35
C ALA A 284 -5.41 6.66 -3.36
N GLU A 285 -4.64 6.23 -2.37
CA GLU A 285 -3.79 7.08 -1.54
C GLU A 285 -2.35 7.16 -2.06
N THR A 286 -1.67 8.26 -1.77
CA THR A 286 -0.25 8.44 -2.12
C THR A 286 0.66 7.35 -1.56
N PHE A 287 0.32 6.73 -0.45
CA PHE A 287 1.06 5.59 0.10
C PHE A 287 0.77 4.27 -0.61
N GLY A 288 -0.25 4.19 -1.46
CA GLY A 288 -0.58 3.01 -2.26
C GLY A 288 -1.78 2.21 -1.74
N GLY A 289 -2.50 2.69 -0.73
CA GLY A 289 -3.80 2.15 -0.34
C GLY A 289 -4.86 2.49 -1.39
N TRP A 290 -5.87 1.62 -1.53
CA TRP A 290 -6.97 1.77 -2.49
C TRP A 290 -8.31 1.59 -1.81
N HIS A 291 -9.30 2.37 -2.24
CA HIS A 291 -10.69 2.20 -1.76
C HIS A 291 -11.18 0.77 -2.05
N PRO A 292 -11.99 0.15 -1.18
CA PRO A 292 -12.48 -1.21 -1.40
C PRO A 292 -13.15 -1.43 -2.76
N ASP A 293 -13.93 -0.47 -3.23
CA ASP A 293 -14.58 -0.52 -4.53
C ASP A 293 -13.57 -0.46 -5.68
N ALA A 294 -12.53 0.37 -5.57
CA ALA A 294 -11.45 0.40 -6.53
C ALA A 294 -10.71 -0.96 -6.59
N LYS A 295 -10.43 -1.57 -5.43
CA LYS A 295 -9.82 -2.91 -5.37
C LYS A 295 -10.69 -3.96 -6.08
N ARG A 296 -12.00 -3.91 -5.88
CA ARG A 296 -12.94 -4.81 -6.53
C ARG A 296 -12.93 -4.65 -8.05
N GLU A 297 -12.95 -3.43 -8.55
CA GLU A 297 -12.99 -3.17 -10.01
C GLU A 297 -11.65 -3.51 -10.68
N VAL A 298 -10.51 -3.22 -10.06
CA VAL A 298 -9.18 -3.61 -10.55
C VAL A 298 -9.05 -5.13 -10.60
N LYS A 299 -9.55 -5.86 -9.58
CA LYS A 299 -9.57 -7.33 -9.59
C LYS A 299 -10.43 -7.88 -10.73
N LYS A 300 -11.64 -7.31 -10.96
CA LYS A 300 -12.49 -7.71 -12.09
C LYS A 300 -11.79 -7.48 -13.44
N LEU A 301 -11.06 -6.38 -13.57
CA LEU A 301 -10.32 -6.07 -14.79
C LEU A 301 -9.18 -7.08 -15.02
N GLY A 302 -8.43 -7.45 -13.97
CA GLY A 302 -7.44 -8.53 -14.03
C GLY A 302 -8.04 -9.88 -14.44
N ALA A 303 -9.20 -10.24 -13.87
CA ALA A 303 -9.93 -11.44 -14.22
C ALA A 303 -10.44 -11.40 -15.70
N ALA A 304 -10.87 -10.24 -16.19
CA ALA A 304 -11.27 -10.09 -17.59
C ALA A 304 -10.07 -10.25 -18.53
N LEU A 305 -8.92 -9.67 -18.17
CA LEU A 305 -7.67 -9.85 -18.91
C LEU A 305 -7.28 -11.35 -18.98
N ALA A 306 -7.28 -12.03 -17.84
CA ALA A 306 -6.94 -13.44 -17.74
C ALA A 306 -7.83 -14.31 -18.66
N ARG A 307 -9.15 -14.09 -18.61
CA ARG A 307 -10.11 -14.81 -19.48
C ARG A 307 -9.86 -14.57 -20.98
N HIS A 308 -9.53 -13.33 -21.35
CA HIS A 308 -9.32 -12.97 -22.75
C HIS A 308 -7.99 -13.52 -23.29
N THR A 309 -6.94 -13.50 -22.47
CA THR A 309 -5.57 -13.88 -22.86
C THR A 309 -5.23 -15.35 -22.57
N GLY A 310 -6.06 -16.06 -21.81
CA GLY A 310 -5.78 -17.43 -21.36
C GLY A 310 -4.73 -17.53 -20.24
N GLN A 311 -4.40 -16.41 -19.57
CA GLN A 311 -3.48 -16.39 -18.45
C GLN A 311 -4.15 -16.84 -17.14
N ASP A 312 -3.35 -17.18 -16.12
CA ASP A 312 -3.85 -17.37 -14.76
C ASP A 312 -4.42 -16.06 -14.18
N GLU A 313 -5.59 -16.13 -13.52
CA GLU A 313 -6.28 -14.95 -12.99
C GLU A 313 -5.47 -14.27 -11.88
N THR A 314 -4.82 -15.06 -11.01
CA THR A 314 -4.01 -14.56 -9.91
C THR A 314 -2.79 -13.83 -10.43
N GLU A 315 -2.12 -14.42 -11.45
CA GLU A 315 -0.95 -13.84 -12.08
C GLU A 315 -1.29 -12.53 -12.82
N ALA A 316 -2.34 -12.53 -13.66
CA ALA A 316 -2.78 -11.33 -14.38
C ALA A 316 -3.17 -10.19 -13.44
N THR A 317 -3.91 -10.50 -12.36
CA THR A 317 -4.32 -9.53 -11.35
C THR A 317 -3.12 -9.00 -10.55
N SER A 318 -2.20 -9.87 -10.13
CA SER A 318 -0.98 -9.48 -9.42
C SER A 318 -0.08 -8.59 -10.28
N HIS A 319 0.07 -8.90 -11.56
CA HIS A 319 0.83 -8.08 -12.49
C HIS A 319 0.21 -6.69 -12.68
N LEU A 320 -1.13 -6.59 -12.75
CA LEU A 320 -1.82 -5.31 -12.82
C LEU A 320 -1.57 -4.47 -11.54
N TRP A 321 -1.69 -5.07 -10.36
CA TRP A 321 -1.38 -4.39 -9.10
C TRP A 321 0.07 -3.91 -9.02
N SER A 322 1.02 -4.75 -9.43
CA SER A 322 2.43 -4.40 -9.52
C SER A 322 2.65 -3.17 -10.41
N ARG A 323 2.03 -3.16 -11.60
CA ARG A 323 2.10 -2.03 -12.54
C ARG A 323 1.51 -0.76 -11.94
N MET A 324 0.31 -0.84 -11.34
CA MET A 324 -0.35 0.31 -10.71
C MET A 324 0.47 0.88 -9.56
N SER A 325 1.01 0.02 -8.70
CA SER A 325 1.84 0.41 -7.56
C SER A 325 3.13 1.09 -7.98
N ILE A 326 3.86 0.54 -8.95
CA ILE A 326 5.08 1.16 -9.50
C ILE A 326 4.79 2.52 -10.14
N LEU A 327 3.72 2.64 -10.94
CA LEU A 327 3.35 3.91 -11.58
C LEU A 327 2.98 4.98 -10.56
N LEU A 328 2.27 4.60 -9.51
CA LEU A 328 1.92 5.51 -8.41
C LEU A 328 3.18 6.04 -7.72
N GLN A 329 4.09 5.16 -7.31
CA GLN A 329 5.31 5.56 -6.59
C GLN A 329 6.29 6.32 -7.49
N ARG A 330 6.39 5.98 -8.76
CA ARG A 330 7.15 6.77 -9.76
C ARG A 330 6.59 8.18 -9.89
N GLY A 331 5.27 8.32 -9.98
CA GLY A 331 4.60 9.62 -10.02
C GLY A 331 4.82 10.43 -8.73
N ASN A 332 4.77 9.80 -7.58
CA ASN A 332 5.09 10.43 -6.29
C ASN A 332 6.54 10.91 -6.24
N ALA A 333 7.48 10.05 -6.65
CA ALA A 333 8.90 10.41 -6.69
C ALA A 333 9.18 11.58 -7.64
N ALA A 334 8.50 11.62 -8.78
CA ALA A 334 8.61 12.76 -9.72
C ALA A 334 8.08 14.06 -9.09
N ILE A 335 6.95 14.01 -8.36
CA ILE A 335 6.41 15.15 -7.62
C ILE A 335 7.44 15.63 -6.59
N LEU A 336 7.98 14.73 -5.77
CA LEU A 336 8.96 15.08 -4.74
C LEU A 336 10.25 15.63 -5.36
N GLY A 337 10.80 14.96 -6.38
CA GLY A 337 12.04 15.38 -7.03
C GLY A 337 11.96 16.78 -7.66
N ASN A 338 10.79 17.13 -8.23
CA ASN A 338 10.58 18.45 -8.83
C ASN A 338 10.18 19.55 -7.81
N ARG A 339 10.09 19.20 -6.52
CA ARG A 339 9.75 20.15 -5.43
C ARG A 339 10.89 20.31 -4.43
N ILE A 340 12.08 19.76 -4.73
CA ILE A 340 13.27 20.01 -3.91
C ILE A 340 13.52 21.52 -3.93
N PRO A 341 13.50 22.20 -2.77
CA PRO A 341 13.77 23.63 -2.70
C PRO A 341 15.13 23.94 -3.32
N ASN A 342 15.19 24.90 -4.23
CA ASN A 342 16.45 25.34 -4.81
C ASN A 342 17.34 25.88 -3.71
N GLN A 343 18.36 25.13 -3.32
CA GLN A 343 19.50 25.70 -2.59
C GLN A 343 20.39 26.39 -3.62
N PRO A 344 20.78 27.66 -3.41
CA PRO A 344 21.78 28.28 -4.26
C PRO A 344 23.07 27.45 -4.17
N GLY A 345 23.40 26.66 -5.20
CA GLY A 345 24.61 25.87 -5.28
C GLY A 345 24.49 24.34 -5.21
N ALA A 346 23.31 23.78 -5.01
CA ALA A 346 23.14 22.32 -5.10
C ALA A 346 22.96 21.88 -6.56
N HIS A 347 24.03 21.77 -7.30
CA HIS A 347 24.05 20.93 -8.49
C HIS A 347 23.91 19.46 -8.05
N ILE A 348 22.94 18.76 -8.64
CA ILE A 348 22.78 17.30 -8.49
C ILE A 348 23.86 16.59 -9.34
N ASP A 349 25.10 16.90 -9.07
CA ASP A 349 26.27 16.19 -9.62
C ASP A 349 26.82 15.32 -8.50
N GLY A 350 26.33 14.10 -8.41
CA GLY A 350 26.95 13.13 -7.48
C GLY A 350 26.10 11.98 -6.99
N ILE A 351 25.10 11.52 -7.75
CA ILE A 351 24.54 10.18 -7.52
C ILE A 351 24.48 9.48 -8.91
N ILE A 352 25.64 8.98 -9.33
CA ILE A 352 25.75 7.93 -10.34
C ILE A 352 25.89 6.60 -9.61
#